data_52aab0e9680158972a095e7f4eea58bd
#
_entry.id   52aab0e9680158972a095e7f4eea58bd
#
_cell.length_a   1.000
_cell.length_b   1.000
_cell.length_c   1.000
_cell.angle_alpha   90.00
_cell.angle_beta   90.00
_cell.angle_gamma   90.00
#
_symmetry.space_group_name_H-M   'P 1'
#
loop_
_entity.id
_entity.type
_entity.pdbx_description
1 polymer ?
#
loop_
_entity_poly.entity_id
_entity_poly.type
_entity_poly.pdbx_seq_one_letter_code
_entity_poly.pdbx_strand_id
1 'polypeptide(L)'
;MPWLFTRDTPALRHMADLAEALHRSVHLVAQVAGTRGPEADRAARELEELDSSSSATLMAFLTALRSAYVTPLPRQDLYRLASGVHATTRRVVSAGVLIQRADLEELPTHALDVLETVGRQAELLARGAAEIRDLDALEATWMQLLRASRRTERIMVEWLADLGMDLLQRDYNRQREVAWALHAALEALSRVNMDLGMVLVRES
;
A
#
# COMPACT_ATOMS: atom_id res chain seq x y z
N MET A 1 -18.71 32.16 1.59
CA MET A 1 -19.65 31.03 1.41
C MET A 1 -18.93 29.72 1.69
N PRO A 2 -18.76 29.29 2.97
CA PRO A 2 -17.93 28.11 3.33
C PRO A 2 -18.62 26.76 3.13
N TRP A 3 -19.93 26.70 2.90
CA TRP A 3 -20.70 25.46 2.88
C TRP A 3 -20.64 24.65 1.57
N LEU A 4 -20.10 25.22 0.49
CA LEU A 4 -19.97 24.53 -0.81
C LEU A 4 -18.83 23.51 -0.87
N PHE A 5 -17.91 23.54 0.10
CA PHE A 5 -16.70 22.69 0.10
C PHE A 5 -16.75 21.52 1.09
N THR A 6 -17.84 21.36 1.84
CA THR A 6 -17.96 20.36 2.92
C THR A 6 -18.56 19.03 2.49
N ARG A 7 -18.93 18.83 1.23
CA ARG A 7 -19.50 17.55 0.78
C ARG A 7 -18.37 16.60 0.36
N ASP A 8 -18.30 15.49 1.05
CA ASP A 8 -17.56 14.32 0.70
C ASP A 8 -18.04 13.84 -0.68
N THR A 9 -17.22 14.05 -1.72
CA THR A 9 -17.61 13.70 -3.08
C THR A 9 -17.47 12.17 -3.25
N PRO A 10 -18.28 11.51 -4.10
CA PRO A 10 -18.15 10.08 -4.36
C PRO A 10 -16.70 9.68 -4.75
N ALA A 11 -16.00 10.52 -5.51
CA ALA A 11 -14.60 10.26 -5.87
C ALA A 11 -13.68 10.21 -4.64
N LEU A 12 -13.82 11.14 -3.68
CA LEU A 12 -12.99 11.11 -2.46
C LEU A 12 -13.30 9.93 -1.57
N ARG A 13 -14.55 9.50 -1.49
CA ARG A 13 -14.91 8.27 -0.76
C ARG A 13 -14.24 7.05 -1.37
N HIS A 14 -14.32 6.88 -2.70
CA HIS A 14 -13.63 5.77 -3.38
C HIS A 14 -12.11 5.83 -3.24
N MET A 15 -11.54 7.03 -3.15
CA MET A 15 -10.11 7.19 -2.87
C MET A 15 -9.76 6.73 -1.45
N ALA A 16 -10.58 7.05 -0.47
CA ALA A 16 -10.44 6.55 0.90
C ALA A 16 -10.63 5.03 0.96
N ASP A 17 -11.62 4.49 0.23
CA ASP A 17 -11.85 3.04 0.11
C ASP A 17 -10.62 2.32 -0.49
N LEU A 18 -9.94 2.90 -1.48
CA LEU A 18 -8.70 2.35 -2.06
C LEU A 18 -7.55 2.35 -1.04
N ALA A 19 -7.41 3.42 -0.25
CA ALA A 19 -6.38 3.51 0.78
C ALA A 19 -6.65 2.51 1.93
N GLU A 20 -7.91 2.32 2.31
CA GLU A 20 -8.32 1.31 3.28
C GLU A 20 -8.10 -0.11 2.75
N ALA A 21 -8.35 -0.36 1.45
CA ALA A 21 -8.04 -1.64 0.82
C ALA A 21 -6.54 -1.95 0.87
N LEU A 22 -5.66 -0.97 0.66
CA LEU A 22 -4.22 -1.14 0.85
C LEU A 22 -3.90 -1.51 2.29
N HIS A 23 -4.40 -0.77 3.28
CA HIS A 23 -4.17 -1.07 4.69
C HIS A 23 -4.64 -2.48 5.06
N ARG A 24 -5.85 -2.86 4.65
CA ARG A 24 -6.39 -4.20 4.86
C ARG A 24 -5.56 -5.29 4.17
N SER A 25 -5.04 -5.05 2.96
CA SER A 25 -4.21 -6.02 2.25
C SER A 25 -2.93 -6.34 3.01
N VAL A 26 -2.26 -5.35 3.60
CA VAL A 26 -1.06 -5.58 4.42
C VAL A 26 -1.39 -6.40 5.66
N HIS A 27 -2.53 -6.12 6.31
CA HIS A 27 -2.98 -6.89 7.47
C HIS A 27 -3.25 -8.36 7.11
N LEU A 28 -3.92 -8.62 5.99
CA LEU A 28 -4.16 -9.99 5.49
C LEU A 28 -2.85 -10.70 5.14
N VAL A 29 -1.88 -10.02 4.54
CA VAL A 29 -0.54 -10.60 4.28
C VAL A 29 0.15 -10.97 5.59
N ALA A 30 0.07 -10.12 6.62
CA ALA A 30 0.62 -10.43 7.94
C ALA A 30 -0.06 -11.65 8.57
N GLN A 31 -1.38 -11.82 8.38
CA GLN A 31 -2.10 -13.03 8.82
C GLN A 31 -1.64 -14.27 8.05
N VAL A 32 -1.53 -14.21 6.71
CA VAL A 32 -0.97 -15.30 5.89
C VAL A 32 0.43 -15.69 6.36
N ALA A 33 1.24 -14.69 6.71
CA ALA A 33 2.60 -14.88 7.19
C ALA A 33 2.68 -15.53 8.59
N GLY A 34 1.76 -15.16 9.48
CA GLY A 34 1.77 -15.55 10.90
C GLY A 34 0.94 -16.79 11.24
N THR A 35 0.14 -17.32 10.30
CA THR A 35 -0.74 -18.47 10.53
C THR A 35 -0.44 -19.65 9.61
N ARG A 36 -1.05 -20.81 9.85
CA ARG A 36 -0.90 -22.02 9.04
C ARG A 36 -2.25 -22.69 8.81
N GLY A 37 -2.31 -23.52 7.77
CA GLY A 37 -3.49 -24.34 7.47
C GLY A 37 -4.73 -23.51 7.13
N PRO A 38 -5.93 -23.93 7.59
CA PRO A 38 -7.19 -23.32 7.15
C PRO A 38 -7.32 -21.82 7.41
N GLU A 39 -6.61 -21.29 8.40
CA GLU A 39 -6.62 -19.87 8.73
C GLU A 39 -5.81 -19.05 7.70
N ALA A 40 -4.62 -19.51 7.35
CA ALA A 40 -3.81 -18.93 6.28
C ALA A 40 -4.55 -18.99 4.93
N ASP A 41 -5.20 -20.12 4.63
CA ASP A 41 -5.99 -20.28 3.39
C ASP A 41 -7.19 -19.33 3.33
N ARG A 42 -7.82 -19.05 4.47
CA ARG A 42 -8.91 -18.06 4.54
C ARG A 42 -8.38 -16.66 4.26
N ALA A 43 -7.31 -16.26 4.94
CA ALA A 43 -6.70 -14.95 4.74
C ALA A 43 -6.23 -14.76 3.28
N ALA A 44 -5.69 -15.80 2.65
CA ALA A 44 -5.29 -15.77 1.25
C ALA A 44 -6.48 -15.58 0.29
N ARG A 45 -7.61 -16.26 0.53
CA ARG A 45 -8.84 -16.04 -0.27
C ARG A 45 -9.39 -14.63 -0.10
N GLU A 46 -9.43 -14.12 1.14
CA GLU A 46 -9.86 -12.75 1.41
C GLU A 46 -8.93 -11.72 0.71
N LEU A 47 -7.66 -12.03 0.59
CA LEU A 47 -6.68 -11.22 -0.12
C LEU A 47 -6.96 -11.16 -1.63
N GLU A 48 -7.32 -12.29 -2.26
CA GLU A 48 -7.71 -12.36 -3.67
C GLU A 48 -9.04 -11.62 -3.94
N GLU A 49 -10.02 -11.76 -3.05
CA GLU A 49 -11.28 -11.01 -3.13
C GLU A 49 -11.05 -9.50 -3.00
N LEU A 50 -10.10 -9.10 -2.15
CA LEU A 50 -9.73 -7.71 -1.96
C LEU A 50 -9.11 -7.10 -3.23
N ASP A 51 -8.27 -7.83 -3.97
CA ASP A 51 -7.72 -7.37 -5.26
C ASP A 51 -8.84 -7.10 -6.27
N SER A 52 -9.81 -8.01 -6.37
CA SER A 52 -10.96 -7.86 -7.25
C SER A 52 -11.84 -6.66 -6.87
N SER A 53 -12.14 -6.51 -5.57
CA SER A 53 -12.96 -5.40 -5.07
C SER A 53 -12.24 -4.05 -5.20
N SER A 54 -10.93 -3.99 -4.97
CA SER A 54 -10.11 -2.80 -5.17
C SER A 54 -10.10 -2.35 -6.63
N SER A 55 -10.05 -3.30 -7.58
CA SER A 55 -10.17 -3.02 -9.01
C SER A 55 -11.53 -2.40 -9.37
N ALA A 56 -12.63 -2.93 -8.82
CA ALA A 56 -13.96 -2.37 -8.99
C ALA A 56 -14.07 -0.96 -8.38
N THR A 57 -13.47 -0.74 -7.21
CA THR A 57 -13.42 0.57 -6.55
C THR A 57 -12.67 1.60 -7.39
N LEU A 58 -11.53 1.23 -8.02
CA LEU A 58 -10.82 2.13 -8.94
C LEU A 58 -11.69 2.52 -10.15
N MET A 59 -12.45 1.60 -10.71
CA MET A 59 -13.36 1.90 -11.81
C MET A 59 -14.51 2.83 -11.38
N ALA A 60 -15.07 2.62 -10.19
CA ALA A 60 -16.07 3.50 -9.60
C ALA A 60 -15.49 4.90 -9.32
N PHE A 61 -14.27 4.96 -8.80
CA PHE A 61 -13.52 6.22 -8.63
C PHE A 61 -13.39 6.99 -9.93
N LEU A 62 -12.95 6.34 -11.01
CA LEU A 62 -12.80 6.96 -12.33
C LEU A 62 -14.13 7.51 -12.86
N THR A 63 -15.20 6.76 -12.69
CA THR A 63 -16.55 7.20 -13.09
C THR A 63 -16.99 8.41 -12.29
N ALA A 64 -16.81 8.39 -10.96
CA ALA A 64 -17.13 9.49 -10.08
C ALA A 64 -16.26 10.73 -10.37
N LEU A 65 -14.96 10.55 -10.64
CA LEU A 65 -14.05 11.65 -10.96
C LEU A 65 -14.41 12.36 -12.27
N ARG A 66 -14.84 11.59 -13.28
CA ARG A 66 -15.29 12.15 -14.58
C ARG A 66 -16.57 12.97 -14.45
N SER A 67 -17.48 12.57 -13.59
CA SER A 67 -18.76 13.24 -13.34
C SER A 67 -18.69 14.38 -12.31
N ALA A 68 -17.57 14.48 -11.56
CA ALA A 68 -17.41 15.52 -10.55
C ALA A 68 -17.33 16.91 -11.20
N TYR A 69 -18.15 17.86 -10.73
CA TYR A 69 -18.11 19.24 -11.22
C TYR A 69 -16.91 20.01 -10.65
N VAL A 70 -16.62 19.82 -9.36
CA VAL A 70 -15.49 20.44 -8.66
C VAL A 70 -14.72 19.34 -7.90
N THR A 71 -13.40 19.40 -7.95
CA THR A 71 -12.49 18.51 -7.22
C THR A 71 -11.52 19.34 -6.38
N PRO A 72 -11.11 18.86 -5.17
CA PRO A 72 -10.18 19.60 -4.29
C PRO A 72 -8.77 19.72 -4.86
N LEU A 73 -8.38 18.79 -5.72
CA LEU A 73 -7.10 18.74 -6.44
C LEU A 73 -7.36 18.55 -7.93
N PRO A 74 -6.38 18.84 -8.80
CA PRO A 74 -6.47 18.51 -10.22
C PRO A 74 -6.83 17.05 -10.45
N ARG A 75 -7.77 16.78 -11.36
CA ARG A 75 -8.25 15.42 -11.63
C ARG A 75 -7.11 14.45 -11.99
N GLN A 76 -6.08 14.94 -12.66
CA GLN A 76 -4.92 14.16 -13.04
C GLN A 76 -4.13 13.68 -11.80
N ASP A 77 -4.00 14.54 -10.80
CA ASP A 77 -3.28 14.21 -9.58
C ASP A 77 -4.09 13.24 -8.70
N LEU A 78 -5.39 13.45 -8.58
CA LEU A 78 -6.30 12.51 -7.92
C LEU A 78 -6.25 11.11 -8.59
N TYR A 79 -6.22 11.08 -9.93
CA TYR A 79 -6.09 9.82 -10.67
C TYR A 79 -4.75 9.13 -10.41
N ARG A 80 -3.64 9.88 -10.42
CA ARG A 80 -2.30 9.32 -10.15
C ARG A 80 -2.24 8.71 -8.76
N LEU A 81 -2.68 9.44 -7.74
CA LEU A 81 -2.71 8.95 -6.37
C LEU A 81 -3.57 7.69 -6.23
N ALA A 82 -4.81 7.70 -6.71
CA ALA A 82 -5.72 6.56 -6.63
C ALA A 82 -5.17 5.33 -7.38
N SER A 83 -4.66 5.51 -8.60
CA SER A 83 -4.10 4.42 -9.39
C SER A 83 -2.79 3.88 -8.78
N GLY A 84 -1.98 4.74 -8.18
CA GLY A 84 -0.77 4.36 -7.45
C GLY A 84 -1.08 3.53 -6.21
N VAL A 85 -2.07 3.95 -5.40
CA VAL A 85 -2.54 3.19 -4.23
C VAL A 85 -3.06 1.81 -4.65
N HIS A 86 -3.90 1.75 -5.69
CA HIS A 86 -4.39 0.47 -6.23
C HIS A 86 -3.25 -0.42 -6.73
N ALA A 87 -2.28 0.14 -7.48
CA ALA A 87 -1.12 -0.62 -7.94
C ALA A 87 -0.30 -1.17 -6.77
N THR A 88 -0.16 -0.41 -5.68
CA THR A 88 0.51 -0.86 -4.46
C THR A 88 -0.27 -2.02 -3.82
N THR A 89 -1.59 -1.91 -3.69
CA THR A 89 -2.46 -2.99 -3.19
C THR A 89 -2.23 -4.28 -3.95
N ARG A 90 -2.23 -4.25 -5.29
CA ARG A 90 -1.96 -5.42 -6.12
C ARG A 90 -0.58 -6.03 -5.88
N ARG A 91 0.46 -5.22 -5.64
CA ARG A 91 1.81 -5.71 -5.31
C ARG A 91 1.85 -6.38 -3.95
N VAL A 92 1.15 -5.81 -2.96
CA VAL A 92 1.01 -6.41 -1.62
C VAL A 92 0.27 -7.75 -1.70
N VAL A 93 -0.83 -7.81 -2.47
CA VAL A 93 -1.55 -9.07 -2.72
C VAL A 93 -0.63 -10.12 -3.34
N SER A 94 0.13 -9.75 -4.38
CA SER A 94 1.08 -10.66 -5.02
C SER A 94 2.15 -11.17 -4.04
N ALA A 95 2.64 -10.32 -3.15
CA ALA A 95 3.58 -10.72 -2.10
C ALA A 95 2.93 -11.72 -1.12
N GLY A 96 1.68 -11.51 -0.71
CA GLY A 96 0.96 -12.44 0.16
C GLY A 96 0.75 -13.82 -0.47
N VAL A 97 0.41 -13.88 -1.75
CA VAL A 97 0.31 -15.15 -2.49
C VAL A 97 1.67 -15.88 -2.55
N LEU A 98 2.75 -15.14 -2.77
CA LEU A 98 4.10 -15.74 -2.78
C LEU A 98 4.52 -16.21 -1.38
N ILE A 99 4.21 -15.47 -0.34
CA ILE A 99 4.47 -15.89 1.06
C ILE A 99 3.75 -17.20 1.37
N GLN A 100 2.46 -17.31 1.01
CA GLN A 100 1.68 -18.54 1.20
C GLN A 100 2.31 -19.73 0.46
N ARG A 101 2.73 -19.52 -0.79
CA ARG A 101 3.27 -20.59 -1.66
C ARG A 101 4.73 -20.94 -1.36
N ALA A 102 5.47 -20.02 -0.75
CA ALA A 102 6.87 -20.26 -0.39
C ALA A 102 7.02 -21.38 0.63
N ASP A 103 5.97 -21.65 1.44
CA ASP A 103 5.94 -22.73 2.44
C ASP A 103 7.22 -22.72 3.31
N LEU A 104 7.57 -21.51 3.78
CA LEU A 104 8.67 -21.33 4.71
C LEU A 104 8.21 -21.75 6.11
N GLU A 105 9.08 -22.44 6.86
CA GLU A 105 8.76 -22.81 8.25
C GLU A 105 8.49 -21.56 9.09
N GLU A 106 9.35 -20.54 8.92
CA GLU A 106 9.16 -19.21 9.51
C GLU A 106 9.59 -18.14 8.51
N LEU A 107 8.89 -17.01 8.51
CA LEU A 107 9.36 -15.83 7.79
C LEU A 107 10.53 -15.20 8.54
N PRO A 108 11.57 -14.74 7.83
CA PRO A 108 12.66 -13.99 8.46
C PRO A 108 12.12 -12.76 9.19
N THR A 109 12.75 -12.41 10.31
CA THR A 109 12.40 -11.23 11.11
C THR A 109 12.36 -9.97 10.25
N HIS A 110 13.32 -9.80 9.34
CA HIS A 110 13.34 -8.68 8.39
C HIS A 110 12.08 -8.58 7.52
N ALA A 111 11.51 -9.73 7.09
CA ALA A 111 10.25 -9.72 6.31
C ALA A 111 9.07 -9.21 7.15
N LEU A 112 9.02 -9.60 8.43
CA LEU A 112 8.00 -9.13 9.38
C LEU A 112 8.17 -7.63 9.65
N ASP A 113 9.39 -7.15 9.85
CA ASP A 113 9.70 -5.74 10.05
C ASP A 113 9.33 -4.89 8.81
N VAL A 114 9.57 -5.42 7.60
CA VAL A 114 9.11 -4.79 6.35
C VAL A 114 7.59 -4.70 6.32
N LEU A 115 6.88 -5.79 6.62
CA LEU A 115 5.41 -5.80 6.64
C LEU A 115 4.84 -4.81 7.66
N GLU A 116 5.42 -4.74 8.87
CA GLU A 116 5.02 -3.77 9.90
C GLU A 116 5.18 -2.33 9.39
N THR A 117 6.33 -2.00 8.79
CA THR A 117 6.59 -0.65 8.31
C THR A 117 5.77 -0.29 7.07
N VAL A 118 5.45 -1.25 6.20
CA VAL A 118 4.50 -1.08 5.08
C VAL A 118 3.08 -0.85 5.61
N GLY A 119 2.67 -1.59 6.64
CA GLY A 119 1.39 -1.39 7.32
C GLY A 119 1.24 0.03 7.86
N ARG A 120 2.27 0.53 8.54
CA ARG A 120 2.30 1.92 9.03
C ARG A 120 2.22 2.96 7.91
N GLN A 121 2.87 2.73 6.77
CA GLN A 121 2.75 3.61 5.61
C GLN A 121 1.34 3.57 5.00
N ALA A 122 0.71 2.39 4.96
CA ALA A 122 -0.67 2.25 4.50
C ALA A 122 -1.66 3.01 5.39
N GLU A 123 -1.50 2.96 6.72
CA GLU A 123 -2.28 3.77 7.68
C GLU A 123 -2.10 5.27 7.43
N LEU A 124 -0.86 5.71 7.21
CA LEU A 124 -0.58 7.12 6.91
C LEU A 124 -1.22 7.56 5.59
N LEU A 125 -1.22 6.71 4.56
CA LEU A 125 -1.90 6.99 3.28
C LEU A 125 -3.42 7.05 3.44
N ALA A 126 -4.02 6.18 4.25
CA ALA A 126 -5.44 6.21 4.55
C ALA A 126 -5.82 7.52 5.27
N ARG A 127 -4.99 7.98 6.21
CA ARG A 127 -5.15 9.29 6.85
C ARG A 127 -5.02 10.43 5.87
N GLY A 128 -3.97 10.45 5.04
CA GLY A 128 -3.77 11.47 4.01
C GLY A 128 -4.92 11.53 3.00
N ALA A 129 -5.51 10.39 2.65
CA ALA A 129 -6.69 10.38 1.79
C ALA A 129 -7.92 11.05 2.43
N ALA A 130 -8.08 10.93 3.75
CA ALA A 130 -9.12 11.63 4.51
C ALA A 130 -8.83 13.15 4.65
N GLU A 131 -7.56 13.52 4.72
CA GLU A 131 -7.06 14.89 4.91
C GLU A 131 -6.77 15.62 3.58
N ILE A 132 -7.13 15.06 2.43
CA ILE A 132 -6.72 15.53 1.09
C ILE A 132 -7.14 16.98 0.75
N ARG A 133 -7.97 17.58 1.57
CA ARG A 133 -8.42 19.00 1.45
C ARG A 133 -7.64 19.96 2.34
N ASP A 134 -6.88 19.43 3.28
CA ASP A 134 -6.05 20.18 4.21
C ASP A 134 -4.58 19.94 3.84
N LEU A 135 -4.00 20.89 3.11
CA LEU A 135 -2.63 20.77 2.59
C LEU A 135 -1.60 20.74 3.72
N ASP A 136 -1.82 21.44 4.82
CA ASP A 136 -0.90 21.45 5.96
C ASP A 136 -0.89 20.08 6.66
N ALA A 137 -2.08 19.49 6.88
CA ALA A 137 -2.20 18.14 7.42
C ALA A 137 -1.62 17.09 6.47
N LEU A 138 -1.85 17.27 5.17
CA LEU A 138 -1.32 16.38 4.13
C LEU A 138 0.22 16.45 4.05
N GLU A 139 0.82 17.63 4.20
CA GLU A 139 2.28 17.82 4.26
C GLU A 139 2.86 17.12 5.50
N ALA A 140 2.24 17.28 6.67
CA ALA A 140 2.66 16.60 7.88
C ALA A 140 2.62 15.08 7.74
N THR A 141 1.59 14.55 7.09
CA THR A 141 1.45 13.12 6.77
C THR A 141 2.50 12.67 5.76
N TRP A 142 2.76 13.43 4.71
CA TRP A 142 3.81 13.15 3.72
C TRP A 142 5.20 13.09 4.34
N MET A 143 5.54 14.00 5.26
CA MET A 143 6.82 13.97 5.99
C MET A 143 6.97 12.68 6.82
N GLN A 144 5.89 12.17 7.40
CA GLN A 144 5.91 10.90 8.13
C GLN A 144 6.11 9.72 7.17
N LEU A 145 5.43 9.73 6.01
CA LEU A 145 5.60 8.73 4.96
C LEU A 145 7.04 8.65 4.46
N LEU A 146 7.70 9.79 4.22
CA LEU A 146 9.11 9.82 3.80
C LEU A 146 10.05 9.19 4.84
N ARG A 147 9.81 9.46 6.13
CA ARG A 147 10.63 8.87 7.21
C ARG A 147 10.40 7.35 7.30
N ALA A 148 9.15 6.91 7.19
CA ALA A 148 8.79 5.50 7.21
C ALA A 148 9.40 4.77 6.00
N SER A 149 9.31 5.34 4.79
CA SER A 149 9.90 4.79 3.56
C SER A 149 11.40 4.55 3.69
N ARG A 150 12.16 5.55 4.15
CA ARG A 150 13.62 5.42 4.38
C ARG A 150 13.96 4.33 5.39
N ARG A 151 13.14 4.16 6.43
CA ARG A 151 13.33 3.08 7.41
C ARG A 151 13.13 1.73 6.74
N THR A 152 12.05 1.58 5.97
CA THR A 152 11.72 0.32 5.29
C THR A 152 12.79 -0.07 4.26
N GLU A 153 13.28 0.90 3.48
CA GLU A 153 14.37 0.68 2.52
C GLU A 153 15.63 0.15 3.19
N ARG A 154 15.99 0.69 4.37
CA ARG A 154 17.14 0.20 5.14
C ARG A 154 16.96 -1.24 5.60
N ILE A 155 15.80 -1.58 6.18
CA ILE A 155 15.49 -2.96 6.58
C ILE A 155 15.58 -3.91 5.38
N MET A 156 15.08 -3.49 4.22
CA MET A 156 15.15 -4.29 3.00
C MET A 156 16.58 -4.53 2.53
N VAL A 157 17.45 -3.52 2.60
CA VAL A 157 18.87 -3.65 2.23
C VAL A 157 19.59 -4.58 3.21
N GLU A 158 19.34 -4.45 4.52
CA GLU A 158 19.89 -5.33 5.55
C GLU A 158 19.45 -6.78 5.29
N TRP A 159 18.15 -7.01 5.03
CA TRP A 159 17.65 -8.33 4.70
C TRP A 159 18.34 -8.96 3.47
N LEU A 160 18.42 -8.18 2.37
CA LEU A 160 19.06 -8.67 1.14
C LEU A 160 20.55 -8.95 1.32
N ALA A 161 21.24 -8.23 2.20
CA ALA A 161 22.64 -8.46 2.52
C ALA A 161 22.83 -9.75 3.36
N ASP A 162 21.91 -10.01 4.28
CA ASP A 162 21.96 -11.18 5.15
C ASP A 162 21.43 -12.45 4.47
N LEU A 163 20.71 -12.29 3.35
CA LEU A 163 20.12 -13.39 2.62
C LEU A 163 21.20 -14.31 2.04
N GLY A 164 21.18 -15.58 2.42
CA GLY A 164 22.03 -16.62 1.86
C GLY A 164 23.30 -16.93 2.65
N MET A 165 23.55 -16.26 3.77
CA MET A 165 24.76 -16.54 4.56
C MET A 165 24.84 -17.98 5.08
N ASP A 166 23.69 -18.60 5.46
CA ASP A 166 23.61 -19.95 6.04
C ASP A 166 22.42 -20.79 5.51
N LEU A 167 21.84 -20.44 4.36
CA LEU A 167 20.63 -21.07 3.83
C LEU A 167 20.95 -22.17 2.82
N LEU A 168 20.14 -23.23 2.83
CA LEU A 168 20.09 -24.17 1.72
C LEU A 168 19.60 -23.46 0.46
N GLN A 169 20.11 -23.87 -0.72
CA GLN A 169 19.78 -23.24 -2.01
C GLN A 169 18.26 -23.09 -2.25
N ARG A 170 17.47 -24.09 -1.80
CA ARG A 170 16.01 -24.07 -1.93
C ARG A 170 15.39 -22.96 -1.10
N ASP A 171 15.82 -22.82 0.16
CA ASP A 171 15.26 -21.87 1.11
C ASP A 171 15.74 -20.46 0.79
N TYR A 172 16.98 -20.31 0.33
CA TYR A 172 17.49 -19.08 -0.27
C TYR A 172 16.60 -18.59 -1.44
N ASN A 173 16.29 -19.47 -2.40
CA ASN A 173 15.46 -19.10 -3.53
C ASN A 173 14.05 -18.65 -3.09
N ARG A 174 13.42 -19.38 -2.16
CA ARG A 174 12.09 -19.05 -1.63
C ARG A 174 12.09 -17.70 -0.92
N GLN A 175 13.05 -17.46 -0.03
CA GLN A 175 13.16 -16.20 0.68
C GLN A 175 13.45 -15.03 -0.28
N ARG A 176 14.30 -15.25 -1.28
CA ARG A 176 14.60 -14.25 -2.30
C ARG A 176 13.36 -13.84 -3.10
N GLU A 177 12.50 -14.78 -3.49
CA GLU A 177 11.26 -14.47 -4.21
C GLU A 177 10.29 -13.64 -3.35
N VAL A 178 10.19 -13.97 -2.05
CA VAL A 178 9.40 -13.17 -1.10
C VAL A 178 9.99 -11.76 -0.94
N ALA A 179 11.31 -11.65 -0.79
CA ALA A 179 12.00 -10.36 -0.68
C ALA A 179 11.77 -9.49 -1.93
N TRP A 180 11.86 -10.06 -3.12
CA TRP A 180 11.59 -9.36 -4.38
C TRP A 180 10.14 -8.88 -4.50
N ALA A 181 9.18 -9.70 -4.05
CA ALA A 181 7.77 -9.33 -4.09
C ALA A 181 7.46 -8.17 -3.13
N LEU A 182 8.01 -8.20 -1.91
CA LEU A 182 7.89 -7.11 -0.95
C LEU A 182 8.62 -5.85 -1.43
N HIS A 183 9.79 -5.98 -2.06
CA HIS A 183 10.49 -4.86 -2.67
C HIS A 183 9.67 -4.18 -3.77
N ALA A 184 9.00 -4.96 -4.63
CA ALA A 184 8.13 -4.42 -5.67
C ALA A 184 6.92 -3.66 -5.08
N ALA A 185 6.38 -4.10 -3.93
CA ALA A 185 5.34 -3.37 -3.21
C ALA A 185 5.86 -2.04 -2.63
N LEU A 186 7.08 -2.05 -2.07
CA LEU A 186 7.76 -0.84 -1.57
C LEU A 186 8.02 0.18 -2.67
N GLU A 187 8.49 -0.26 -3.84
CA GLU A 187 8.68 0.62 -4.99
C GLU A 187 7.38 1.29 -5.44
N ALA A 188 6.27 0.53 -5.46
CA ALA A 188 4.97 1.08 -5.82
C ALA A 188 4.51 2.12 -4.79
N LEU A 189 4.70 1.84 -3.49
CA LEU A 189 4.39 2.74 -2.39
C LEU A 189 5.26 4.02 -2.43
N SER A 190 6.53 3.89 -2.72
CA SER A 190 7.46 5.02 -2.89
C SER A 190 7.03 5.96 -4.02
N ARG A 191 6.48 5.42 -5.12
CA ARG A 191 5.91 6.24 -6.22
C ARG A 191 4.70 7.03 -5.75
N VAL A 192 3.80 6.44 -4.96
CA VAL A 192 2.66 7.17 -4.36
C VAL A 192 3.16 8.32 -3.49
N ASN A 193 4.21 8.09 -2.69
CA ASN A 193 4.80 9.13 -1.85
C ASN A 193 5.41 10.27 -2.68
N MET A 194 6.06 9.96 -3.79
CA MET A 194 6.58 10.97 -4.72
C MET A 194 5.45 11.76 -5.39
N ASP A 195 4.41 11.09 -5.84
CA ASP A 195 3.24 11.74 -6.46
C ASP A 195 2.54 12.67 -5.46
N LEU A 196 2.44 12.27 -4.18
CA LEU A 196 1.89 13.12 -3.12
C LEU A 196 2.76 14.37 -2.89
N GLY A 197 4.09 14.23 -2.86
CA GLY A 197 5.01 15.36 -2.79
C GLY A 197 4.87 16.31 -3.98
N MET A 198 4.66 15.79 -5.19
CA MET A 198 4.41 16.61 -6.38
C MET A 198 3.10 17.40 -6.30
N VAL A 199 2.06 16.81 -5.68
CA VAL A 199 0.79 17.51 -5.42
C VAL A 199 1.03 18.69 -4.48
N LEU A 200 1.72 18.48 -3.36
CA LEU A 200 2.03 19.53 -2.39
C LEU A 200 2.80 20.70 -3.01
N VAL A 201 3.78 20.41 -3.88
CA VAL A 201 4.57 21.46 -4.57
C VAL A 201 3.73 22.27 -5.54
N ARG A 202 2.69 21.68 -6.14
CA ARG A 202 1.83 22.40 -7.15
C ARG A 202 0.76 23.24 -6.49
N GLU A 203 0.30 22.85 -5.33
CA GLU A 203 -0.81 23.50 -4.63
C GLU A 203 -0.33 24.54 -3.59
N SER A 204 0.98 24.60 -3.31
CA SER A 204 1.62 25.63 -2.50
C SER A 204 2.00 26.84 -3.35
#